data_0ae8bf043fbb563e6b05ab0e453a8774
#
_entry.id   0ae8bf043fbb563e6b05ab0e453a8774
#
_cell.length_a   1.000
_cell.length_b   1.000
_cell.length_c   1.000
_cell.angle_alpha   90.00
_cell.angle_beta   90.00
_cell.angle_gamma   90.00
#
_symmetry.space_group_name_H-M   'P 1'
#
loop_
_entity.id
_entity.type
_entity.pdbx_description
1 polymer ?
#
loop_
_entity_poly.entity_id
_entity_poly.type
_entity_poly.pdbx_seq_one_letter_code
_entity_poly.pdbx_strand_id
1 'polypeptide(L)'
;MADRNHALAIAFLVLVILMPQMASPGKLPRFTMGPRTKKQLRDFFKDHGSDMADLVPSGQGGQQGGGSSSNGQSQQAGGNDGGGNQAPATNAGMYVFSYSIGTPPQQVSGALDISSDLVWTACNAMLGATAPFYPLLSTTAADVPCTDGACQQFVPQKCGADAGATKCGYTYMYGGGSANTTGILATEAFTFGDTRVDGVVFGCGLDNVGDFGGASGVIGLGRGNLSLVSQLQVDRFSYHFAPDDSVDAQSFILFGDDATPQTRHTLSTRLLASDAYPSLYYVELAGIQVDGKDVAIPRGTFDLRKDGAGCVALSITTLVTVLEEAAYEPLRQAMASKIGLRAVDGSALGLDLCYTGESLAKAKVPSMALVFAGGAVMELEMRNYFYMDSTTGLACLTILPSSAGDGSLLGSLIQVGTHMMYDINGSSLVFESLEQAPRPSGSSTQQSSSKTNQQAGGRRSASAPPLLISPAVVVIHFMLVVVYMFL
;
A
#
# COMPACT_ATOMS: atom_id res chain seq x y z
N MET A 1 25.94 -55.55 20.64
CA MET A 1 25.28 -54.32 21.11
C MET A 1 25.97 -53.03 20.61
N ALA A 2 27.27 -53.02 20.38
CA ALA A 2 28.03 -51.86 19.90
C ALA A 2 27.62 -51.41 18.46
N ASP A 3 27.36 -52.36 17.53
CA ASP A 3 27.05 -52.05 16.15
C ASP A 3 25.70 -51.31 15.93
N ARG A 4 24.71 -51.57 16.78
CA ARG A 4 23.42 -50.88 16.67
C ARG A 4 23.51 -49.41 17.07
N ASN A 5 24.37 -49.07 17.99
CA ASN A 5 24.51 -47.68 18.44
C ASN A 5 25.31 -46.84 17.45
N HIS A 6 26.28 -47.41 16.74
CA HIS A 6 26.99 -46.73 15.65
C HIS A 6 26.10 -46.49 14.44
N ALA A 7 25.23 -47.45 14.07
CA ALA A 7 24.28 -47.26 12.98
C ALA A 7 23.21 -46.17 13.29
N LEU A 8 22.75 -46.09 14.54
CA LEU A 8 21.85 -45.05 15.01
C LEU A 8 22.51 -43.66 15.04
N ALA A 9 23.77 -43.58 15.47
CA ALA A 9 24.51 -42.31 15.50
C ALA A 9 24.81 -41.78 14.10
N ILE A 10 25.17 -42.68 13.15
CA ILE A 10 25.38 -42.31 11.75
C ILE A 10 24.06 -41.89 11.09
N ALA A 11 22.94 -42.58 11.33
CA ALA A 11 21.63 -42.22 10.83
C ALA A 11 21.17 -40.86 11.37
N PHE A 12 21.45 -40.56 12.64
CA PHE A 12 21.14 -39.24 13.22
C PHE A 12 22.00 -38.13 12.65
N LEU A 13 23.31 -38.41 12.43
CA LEU A 13 24.22 -37.44 11.82
C LEU A 13 23.85 -37.14 10.36
N VAL A 14 23.42 -38.17 9.58
CA VAL A 14 22.95 -38.01 8.22
C VAL A 14 21.62 -37.26 8.19
N LEU A 15 20.74 -37.50 9.17
CA LEU A 15 19.46 -36.78 9.27
C LEU A 15 19.65 -35.28 9.60
N VAL A 16 20.63 -34.98 10.46
CA VAL A 16 21.00 -33.58 10.81
C VAL A 16 21.66 -32.86 9.62
N ILE A 17 22.45 -33.59 8.80
CA ILE A 17 23.06 -33.02 7.58
C ILE A 17 22.02 -32.86 6.44
N LEU A 18 20.99 -33.70 6.41
CA LEU A 18 19.89 -33.63 5.41
C LEU A 18 18.74 -32.73 5.85
N MET A 19 18.74 -32.21 7.08
CA MET A 19 17.81 -31.10 7.38
C MET A 19 18.22 -29.93 6.50
N PRO A 20 17.31 -29.43 5.66
CA PRO A 20 17.59 -28.19 4.96
C PRO A 20 17.98 -27.19 6.05
N GLN A 21 19.19 -26.64 5.96
CA GLN A 21 19.59 -25.51 6.79
C GLN A 21 18.48 -24.51 6.56
N MET A 22 17.66 -24.26 7.59
CA MET A 22 16.75 -23.14 7.56
C MET A 22 17.65 -21.93 7.32
N ALA A 23 17.65 -21.45 6.07
CA ALA A 23 18.31 -20.21 5.74
C ALA A 23 17.78 -19.21 6.77
N SER A 24 18.68 -18.53 7.45
CA SER A 24 18.28 -17.41 8.31
C SER A 24 17.33 -16.57 7.49
N PRO A 25 16.13 -16.24 8.00
CA PRO A 25 15.19 -15.44 7.22
C PRO A 25 15.95 -14.21 6.74
N GLY A 26 16.11 -14.10 5.42
CA GLY A 26 16.79 -12.96 4.81
C GLY A 26 16.10 -11.70 5.31
N LYS A 27 16.86 -10.62 5.43
CA LYS A 27 16.28 -9.32 5.79
C LYS A 27 15.15 -9.02 4.80
N LEU A 28 13.94 -8.74 5.29
CA LEU A 28 12.81 -8.39 4.45
C LEU A 28 12.94 -6.95 3.93
N PRO A 29 12.38 -6.64 2.75
CA PRO A 29 12.46 -5.31 2.18
C PRO A 29 11.76 -4.27 3.06
N ARG A 30 12.32 -3.07 3.08
CA ARG A 30 11.72 -1.88 3.68
C ARG A 30 11.74 -0.76 2.65
N PHE A 31 10.59 -0.14 2.41
CA PHE A 31 10.51 1.02 1.54
C PHE A 31 10.33 2.27 2.40
N THR A 32 11.05 3.32 2.04
CA THR A 32 10.85 4.65 2.62
C THR A 32 10.61 5.65 1.51
N MET A 33 9.67 6.56 1.73
CA MET A 33 9.25 7.57 0.77
C MET A 33 9.08 8.89 1.50
N GLY A 34 9.27 10.00 0.78
CA GLY A 34 8.85 11.31 1.26
C GLY A 34 7.33 11.44 1.32
N PRO A 35 6.82 12.46 2.02
CA PRO A 35 5.41 12.82 1.93
C PRO A 35 5.07 13.30 0.51
N ARG A 36 3.80 13.23 0.15
CA ARG A 36 3.32 13.82 -1.10
C ARG A 36 3.46 15.33 -1.05
N THR A 37 3.75 15.92 -2.20
CA THR A 37 3.83 17.37 -2.31
C THR A 37 2.45 17.99 -2.54
N LYS A 38 2.26 19.23 -2.10
CA LYS A 38 1.04 20.00 -2.39
C LYS A 38 0.75 20.10 -3.90
N LYS A 39 1.83 20.08 -4.73
CA LYS A 39 1.70 20.07 -6.20
C LYS A 39 1.06 18.77 -6.68
N GLN A 40 1.52 17.60 -6.19
CA GLN A 40 0.96 16.30 -6.56
C GLN A 40 -0.52 16.20 -6.21
N LEU A 41 -0.92 16.65 -5.00
CA LEU A 41 -2.33 16.66 -4.59
C LEU A 41 -3.18 17.56 -5.50
N ARG A 42 -2.71 18.76 -5.78
CA ARG A 42 -3.42 19.71 -6.65
C ARG A 42 -3.58 19.17 -8.07
N ASP A 43 -2.50 18.62 -8.63
CA ASP A 43 -2.52 18.08 -9.98
C ASP A 43 -3.52 16.91 -10.07
N PHE A 44 -3.57 16.04 -9.05
CA PHE A 44 -4.60 14.99 -8.97
C PHE A 44 -6.03 15.55 -9.05
N PHE A 45 -6.37 16.51 -8.20
CA PHE A 45 -7.72 17.09 -8.18
C PHE A 45 -8.06 17.82 -9.48
N LYS A 46 -7.08 18.43 -10.13
CA LYS A 46 -7.27 19.12 -11.42
C LYS A 46 -7.50 18.15 -12.56
N ASP A 47 -6.74 17.05 -12.59
CA ASP A 47 -6.75 16.12 -13.73
C ASP A 47 -7.89 15.09 -13.63
N HIS A 48 -8.41 14.80 -12.43
CA HIS A 48 -9.46 13.79 -12.19
C HIS A 48 -10.78 14.38 -11.67
N GLY A 49 -10.92 15.69 -11.60
CA GLY A 49 -12.06 16.35 -10.97
C GLY A 49 -13.44 16.00 -11.53
N SER A 50 -13.54 15.61 -12.82
CA SER A 50 -14.81 15.18 -13.43
C SER A 50 -15.14 13.70 -13.22
N ASP A 51 -14.14 12.86 -12.95
CA ASP A 51 -14.25 11.39 -13.04
C ASP A 51 -14.03 10.70 -11.69
N MET A 52 -13.96 11.47 -10.59
CA MET A 52 -13.63 10.92 -9.27
C MET A 52 -14.66 9.94 -8.70
N ALA A 53 -15.93 10.07 -9.11
CA ALA A 53 -16.99 9.15 -8.69
C ALA A 53 -16.82 7.73 -9.28
N ASP A 54 -16.12 7.64 -10.43
CA ASP A 54 -15.86 6.37 -11.14
C ASP A 54 -14.56 5.68 -10.70
N LEU A 55 -13.84 6.25 -9.72
CA LEU A 55 -12.58 5.73 -9.20
C LEU A 55 -12.72 4.56 -8.21
N VAL A 56 -13.94 4.09 -7.95
CA VAL A 56 -14.13 2.86 -7.18
C VAL A 56 -13.51 1.72 -7.99
N PRO A 57 -12.56 0.96 -7.47
CA PRO A 57 -12.01 -0.19 -8.18
C PRO A 57 -13.14 -1.20 -8.44
N SER A 58 -13.74 -1.14 -9.60
CA SER A 58 -14.44 -2.28 -10.15
C SER A 58 -13.35 -3.29 -10.44
N GLY A 59 -13.17 -4.24 -9.53
CA GLY A 59 -12.08 -5.22 -9.55
C GLY A 59 -12.19 -6.12 -10.77
N GLN A 60 -11.71 -5.68 -11.90
CA GLN A 60 -11.54 -6.50 -13.09
C GLN A 60 -10.09 -6.95 -13.23
N GLY A 61 -9.64 -7.79 -12.31
CA GLY A 61 -8.67 -8.81 -12.59
C GLY A 61 -9.41 -10.01 -13.18
N GLY A 62 -9.56 -10.07 -14.51
CA GLY A 62 -9.89 -11.27 -15.23
C GLY A 62 -11.27 -11.87 -15.07
N GLN A 63 -12.29 -11.32 -15.75
CA GLN A 63 -13.39 -12.13 -16.28
C GLN A 63 -13.72 -11.69 -17.70
N GLN A 64 -13.40 -12.56 -18.67
CA GLN A 64 -14.07 -12.58 -19.96
C GLN A 64 -15.40 -13.32 -19.80
N GLY A 65 -16.49 -12.58 -19.71
CA GLY A 65 -17.84 -13.08 -19.98
C GLY A 65 -18.23 -12.71 -21.40
N GLY A 66 -18.61 -13.72 -22.20
CA GLY A 66 -18.84 -13.65 -23.64
C GLY A 66 -19.91 -12.64 -24.09
N GLY A 67 -19.64 -12.14 -25.24
CA GLY A 67 -20.33 -11.51 -26.29
C GLY A 67 -21.79 -11.06 -26.20
N SER A 68 -22.00 -9.83 -26.62
CA SER A 68 -23.11 -9.51 -27.54
C SER A 68 -22.75 -8.27 -28.35
N SER A 69 -22.68 -8.49 -29.65
CA SER A 69 -22.50 -7.46 -30.66
C SER A 69 -23.70 -6.53 -30.71
N SER A 70 -23.50 -5.23 -30.56
CA SER A 70 -24.41 -4.25 -31.12
C SER A 70 -23.63 -3.23 -31.95
N ASN A 71 -23.87 -3.25 -33.26
CA ASN A 71 -23.42 -2.28 -34.23
C ASN A 71 -23.89 -0.88 -33.87
N GLY A 72 -22.96 0.04 -33.69
CA GLY A 72 -23.20 1.47 -33.64
C GLY A 72 -22.15 2.17 -34.52
N GLN A 73 -22.63 2.75 -35.62
CA GLN A 73 -21.83 3.44 -36.63
C GLN A 73 -21.10 4.67 -36.04
N SER A 74 -19.80 4.70 -36.23
CA SER A 74 -18.94 5.85 -36.00
C SER A 74 -19.18 6.90 -37.08
N GLN A 75 -19.57 8.11 -36.68
CA GLN A 75 -19.41 9.31 -37.53
C GLN A 75 -18.04 9.94 -37.27
N GLN A 76 -17.22 9.95 -38.31
CA GLN A 76 -16.02 10.75 -38.41
C GLN A 76 -16.38 12.24 -38.44
N ALA A 77 -15.81 13.02 -37.54
CA ALA A 77 -15.63 14.45 -37.74
C ALA A 77 -14.12 14.73 -37.74
N GLY A 78 -13.64 15.21 -38.87
CA GLY A 78 -12.23 15.48 -39.11
C GLY A 78 -11.80 16.86 -38.61
N GLY A 79 -10.49 16.96 -38.39
CA GLY A 79 -9.69 18.18 -38.58
C GLY A 79 -9.36 18.95 -37.30
N ASN A 80 -8.16 18.94 -36.77
CA ASN A 80 -7.10 19.90 -37.12
C ASN A 80 -5.86 19.66 -36.24
N ASP A 81 -4.72 19.69 -36.89
CA ASP A 81 -3.38 19.76 -36.35
C ASP A 81 -3.23 20.90 -35.33
N GLY A 82 -2.81 20.57 -34.13
CA GLY A 82 -2.30 21.50 -33.14
C GLY A 82 -1.30 20.76 -32.28
N GLY A 83 0.01 20.83 -32.65
CA GLY A 83 1.10 20.34 -31.81
C GLY A 83 1.14 21.08 -30.50
N GLY A 84 0.39 20.57 -29.49
CA GLY A 84 0.51 20.95 -28.11
C GLY A 84 1.57 20.08 -27.46
N ASN A 85 2.65 20.69 -26.97
CA ASN A 85 3.54 20.08 -25.99
C ASN A 85 2.68 19.63 -24.80
N GLN A 86 2.31 18.33 -24.77
CA GLN A 86 1.75 17.76 -23.57
C GLN A 86 2.84 17.78 -22.50
N ALA A 87 2.58 18.52 -21.44
CA ALA A 87 3.41 18.50 -20.25
C ALA A 87 3.50 17.04 -19.76
N PRO A 88 4.67 16.61 -19.26
CA PRO A 88 4.81 15.26 -18.74
C PRO A 88 3.73 15.00 -17.68
N ALA A 89 3.12 13.83 -17.75
CA ALA A 89 2.11 13.37 -16.79
C ALA A 89 2.60 13.64 -15.37
N THR A 90 1.81 14.35 -14.61
CA THR A 90 2.17 14.77 -13.27
C THR A 90 1.89 13.61 -12.31
N ASN A 91 2.78 13.37 -11.34
CA ASN A 91 2.69 12.32 -10.31
C ASN A 91 1.40 12.46 -9.49
N ALA A 92 0.27 12.05 -10.04
CA ALA A 92 -1.05 12.32 -9.50
C ALA A 92 -1.37 11.39 -8.33
N GLY A 93 -1.00 11.81 -7.13
CA GLY A 93 -1.54 11.24 -5.88
C GLY A 93 -1.02 9.88 -5.42
N MET A 94 -0.31 9.12 -6.27
CA MET A 94 0.23 7.80 -5.91
C MET A 94 1.50 7.89 -5.09
N TYR A 95 1.72 6.89 -4.24
CA TYR A 95 2.99 6.71 -3.52
C TYR A 95 3.97 5.98 -4.42
N VAL A 96 5.01 6.69 -4.87
CA VAL A 96 6.04 6.17 -5.77
C VAL A 96 7.37 6.09 -5.04
N PHE A 97 8.10 5.00 -5.24
CA PHE A 97 9.44 4.82 -4.70
C PHE A 97 10.39 4.27 -5.76
N SER A 98 11.70 4.46 -5.52
CA SER A 98 12.74 3.96 -6.42
C SER A 98 13.33 2.66 -5.88
N TYR A 99 13.61 1.73 -6.78
CA TYR A 99 14.28 0.45 -6.48
C TYR A 99 15.17 0.07 -7.66
N SER A 100 15.97 -0.99 -7.48
CA SER A 100 16.79 -1.53 -8.57
C SER A 100 16.28 -2.90 -8.99
N ILE A 101 16.40 -3.20 -10.26
CA ILE A 101 16.06 -4.50 -10.85
C ILE A 101 17.21 -4.96 -11.76
N GLY A 102 17.52 -6.26 -11.73
CA GLY A 102 18.51 -6.87 -12.60
C GLY A 102 19.92 -6.98 -12.05
N THR A 103 20.78 -7.61 -12.84
CA THR A 103 22.21 -7.79 -12.57
C THR A 103 23.02 -7.49 -13.86
N PRO A 104 23.75 -6.36 -13.96
CA PRO A 104 23.90 -5.32 -12.94
C PRO A 104 22.58 -4.56 -12.65
N PRO A 105 22.48 -3.91 -11.47
CA PRO A 105 21.26 -3.20 -11.07
C PRO A 105 20.92 -2.04 -12.01
N GLN A 106 19.66 -1.95 -12.44
CA GLN A 106 19.08 -0.84 -13.19
C GLN A 106 18.05 -0.14 -12.30
N GLN A 107 18.13 1.20 -12.23
CA GLN A 107 17.21 1.99 -11.40
C GLN A 107 15.88 2.17 -12.12
N VAL A 108 14.80 1.86 -11.41
CA VAL A 108 13.42 2.02 -11.85
C VAL A 108 12.57 2.58 -10.71
N SER A 109 11.32 2.89 -10.96
CA SER A 109 10.38 3.30 -9.93
C SER A 109 9.08 2.51 -10.00
N GLY A 110 8.41 2.34 -8.87
CA GLY A 110 7.13 1.66 -8.76
C GLY A 110 6.11 2.47 -7.97
N ALA A 111 4.90 2.54 -8.47
CA ALA A 111 3.74 2.99 -7.70
C ALA A 111 3.26 1.84 -6.82
N LEU A 112 2.90 2.15 -5.57
CA LEU A 112 2.37 1.16 -4.64
C LEU A 112 0.87 1.00 -4.84
N ASP A 113 0.41 -0.25 -4.89
CA ASP A 113 -1.00 -0.56 -5.03
C ASP A 113 -1.41 -1.79 -4.22
N ILE A 114 -2.25 -1.60 -3.20
CA ILE A 114 -2.83 -2.68 -2.40
C ILE A 114 -4.07 -3.31 -3.06
N SER A 115 -4.51 -2.75 -4.19
CA SER A 115 -5.72 -3.19 -4.90
C SER A 115 -5.39 -4.11 -6.08
N SER A 116 -4.11 -4.24 -6.45
CA SER A 116 -3.66 -5.06 -7.56
C SER A 116 -2.64 -6.11 -7.12
N ASP A 117 -2.55 -7.21 -7.89
CA ASP A 117 -1.68 -8.33 -7.58
C ASP A 117 -0.37 -8.31 -8.36
N LEU A 118 -0.37 -7.72 -9.56
CA LEU A 118 0.80 -7.81 -10.42
C LEU A 118 1.90 -6.85 -10.00
N VAL A 119 3.09 -7.38 -9.76
CA VAL A 119 4.34 -6.59 -9.80
C VAL A 119 4.75 -6.47 -11.27
N TRP A 120 4.93 -5.25 -11.78
CA TRP A 120 5.41 -5.06 -13.15
C TRP A 120 6.25 -3.79 -13.30
N THR A 121 7.11 -3.78 -14.31
CA THR A 121 7.84 -2.58 -14.74
C THR A 121 7.90 -2.52 -16.26
N ALA A 122 7.92 -1.30 -16.80
CA ALA A 122 8.06 -1.09 -18.24
C ALA A 122 9.42 -1.62 -18.73
N CYS A 123 9.38 -2.47 -19.74
CA CYS A 123 10.55 -2.98 -20.45
C CYS A 123 10.74 -2.29 -21.82
N ASN A 124 9.90 -1.33 -22.11
CA ASN A 124 9.98 -0.44 -23.26
C ASN A 124 9.75 0.99 -22.80
N ALA A 125 10.14 1.97 -23.60
CA ALA A 125 9.92 3.37 -23.26
C ALA A 125 8.43 3.66 -23.03
N MET A 126 8.11 4.30 -21.91
CA MET A 126 6.76 4.70 -21.53
C MET A 126 6.72 6.21 -21.36
N LEU A 127 5.70 6.85 -21.94
CA LEU A 127 5.54 8.30 -21.88
C LEU A 127 5.36 8.77 -20.43
N GLY A 128 6.16 9.76 -20.03
CA GLY A 128 6.07 10.36 -18.67
C GLY A 128 6.70 9.54 -17.55
N ALA A 129 7.14 8.30 -17.80
CA ALA A 129 7.80 7.46 -16.79
C ALA A 129 9.30 7.71 -16.68
N THR A 130 9.88 7.26 -15.57
CA THR A 130 11.33 7.10 -15.41
C THR A 130 11.85 6.03 -16.37
N ALA A 131 13.19 5.84 -16.46
CA ALA A 131 13.79 4.89 -17.39
C ALA A 131 13.17 3.49 -17.31
N PRO A 132 12.94 2.80 -18.44
CA PRO A 132 12.48 1.43 -18.46
C PRO A 132 13.59 0.46 -18.02
N PHE A 133 13.18 -0.75 -17.63
CA PHE A 133 14.09 -1.87 -17.43
C PHE A 133 14.47 -2.49 -18.79
N TYR A 134 15.74 -2.83 -18.96
CA TYR A 134 16.26 -3.50 -20.16
C TYR A 134 16.67 -4.94 -19.81
N PRO A 135 15.82 -5.96 -20.02
CA PRO A 135 16.11 -7.36 -19.64
C PRO A 135 17.39 -7.91 -20.30
N LEU A 136 17.66 -7.52 -21.53
CA LEU A 136 18.86 -7.95 -22.27
C LEU A 136 20.19 -7.48 -21.66
N LEU A 137 20.14 -6.48 -20.76
CA LEU A 137 21.29 -5.98 -20.02
C LEU A 137 21.43 -6.64 -18.65
N SER A 138 20.55 -7.58 -18.30
CA SER A 138 20.61 -8.32 -17.03
C SER A 138 20.98 -9.77 -17.26
N THR A 139 21.90 -10.28 -16.43
CA THR A 139 22.31 -11.69 -16.47
C THR A 139 21.40 -12.62 -15.68
N THR A 140 20.45 -12.06 -14.90
CA THR A 140 19.50 -12.79 -14.05
C THR A 140 18.06 -12.79 -14.59
N ALA A 141 17.79 -12.02 -15.66
CA ALA A 141 16.50 -12.00 -16.30
C ALA A 141 16.20 -13.33 -17.02
N ALA A 142 15.02 -13.89 -16.75
CA ALA A 142 14.55 -15.09 -17.44
C ALA A 142 13.04 -14.99 -17.73
N ASP A 143 12.64 -15.40 -18.94
CA ASP A 143 11.23 -15.44 -19.31
C ASP A 143 10.51 -16.58 -18.57
N VAL A 144 9.27 -16.34 -18.13
CA VAL A 144 8.40 -17.38 -17.56
C VAL A 144 7.73 -18.14 -18.70
N PRO A 145 7.92 -19.47 -18.81
CA PRO A 145 7.24 -20.25 -19.84
C PRO A 145 5.77 -20.46 -19.54
N CYS A 146 4.95 -20.70 -20.55
CA CYS A 146 3.53 -20.98 -20.41
C CYS A 146 3.22 -22.22 -19.55
N THR A 147 4.17 -23.14 -19.43
CA THR A 147 4.04 -24.35 -18.60
C THR A 147 4.33 -24.12 -17.13
N ASP A 148 4.85 -22.94 -16.78
CA ASP A 148 5.19 -22.59 -15.40
C ASP A 148 3.93 -22.38 -14.54
N GLY A 149 3.99 -22.79 -13.28
CA GLY A 149 2.88 -22.65 -12.33
C GLY A 149 2.46 -21.21 -12.11
N ALA A 150 3.40 -20.27 -12.10
CA ALA A 150 3.11 -18.85 -11.97
C ALA A 150 2.27 -18.33 -13.16
N CYS A 151 2.57 -18.79 -14.37
CA CYS A 151 1.78 -18.46 -15.55
C CYS A 151 0.39 -19.10 -15.50
N GLN A 152 0.31 -20.37 -15.16
CA GLN A 152 -0.98 -21.11 -15.17
C GLN A 152 -1.97 -20.62 -14.12
N GLN A 153 -1.48 -20.10 -12.99
CA GLN A 153 -2.29 -19.55 -11.92
C GLN A 153 -2.63 -18.06 -12.11
N PHE A 154 -2.02 -17.40 -13.07
CA PHE A 154 -2.26 -15.98 -13.33
C PHE A 154 -3.41 -15.83 -14.35
N VAL A 155 -4.58 -15.39 -13.89
CA VAL A 155 -5.81 -15.32 -14.70
C VAL A 155 -5.67 -14.41 -15.95
N PRO A 156 -4.98 -13.25 -15.92
CA PRO A 156 -4.78 -12.44 -17.14
C PRO A 156 -3.76 -13.02 -18.13
N GLN A 157 -3.25 -14.23 -17.91
CA GLN A 157 -2.24 -14.81 -18.78
C GLN A 157 -2.76 -15.07 -20.21
N LYS A 158 -1.87 -14.93 -21.17
CA LYS A 158 -2.08 -15.22 -22.58
C LYS A 158 -1.01 -16.20 -23.06
N CYS A 159 -1.31 -17.47 -23.02
CA CYS A 159 -0.52 -18.50 -23.66
C CYS A 159 -1.20 -18.83 -24.98
N GLY A 160 -0.62 -18.36 -26.09
CA GLY A 160 -1.26 -18.37 -27.39
C GLY A 160 -1.63 -19.75 -27.90
N ALA A 161 -2.71 -19.81 -28.70
CA ALA A 161 -3.06 -20.93 -29.56
C ALA A 161 -2.05 -21.16 -30.70
N ASP A 162 -1.12 -20.23 -30.89
CA ASP A 162 -0.04 -20.36 -31.85
C ASP A 162 0.99 -21.36 -31.33
N ALA A 163 1.17 -22.46 -32.06
CA ALA A 163 2.02 -23.62 -31.74
C ALA A 163 3.52 -23.29 -31.54
N GLY A 164 3.85 -22.09 -31.13
CA GLY A 164 5.19 -21.56 -30.86
C GLY A 164 5.30 -20.57 -29.69
N ALA A 165 4.20 -20.17 -29.07
CA ALA A 165 4.26 -19.26 -27.94
C ALA A 165 4.78 -19.99 -26.70
N THR A 166 6.07 -19.85 -26.43
CA THR A 166 6.73 -20.51 -25.27
C THR A 166 6.71 -19.62 -24.02
N LYS A 167 6.48 -18.30 -24.17
CA LYS A 167 6.53 -17.30 -23.11
C LYS A 167 5.13 -16.94 -22.61
N CYS A 168 5.01 -16.74 -21.31
CA CYS A 168 3.76 -16.32 -20.67
C CYS A 168 3.46 -14.85 -20.97
N GLY A 169 2.58 -14.60 -21.95
CA GLY A 169 2.06 -13.27 -22.20
C GLY A 169 0.97 -12.87 -21.19
N TYR A 170 0.71 -11.58 -21.04
CA TYR A 170 -0.37 -11.08 -20.19
C TYR A 170 -0.94 -9.75 -20.71
N THR A 171 -2.18 -9.45 -20.30
CA THR A 171 -2.75 -8.10 -20.29
C THR A 171 -3.43 -7.88 -18.95
N TYR A 172 -2.98 -6.89 -18.19
CA TYR A 172 -3.53 -6.54 -16.88
C TYR A 172 -4.18 -5.16 -16.95
N MET A 173 -5.42 -5.05 -16.48
CA MET A 173 -6.22 -3.83 -16.56
C MET A 173 -6.40 -3.21 -15.18
N TYR A 174 -6.41 -1.89 -15.11
CA TYR A 174 -6.64 -1.06 -13.93
C TYR A 174 -7.84 -0.15 -14.13
N GLY A 175 -8.50 0.26 -13.04
CA GLY A 175 -9.54 1.29 -13.04
C GLY A 175 -10.63 1.07 -14.09
N GLY A 176 -11.22 -0.15 -14.15
CA GLY A 176 -12.26 -0.45 -15.13
C GLY A 176 -11.82 -0.43 -16.60
N GLY A 177 -10.50 -0.44 -16.86
CA GLY A 177 -9.93 -0.44 -18.21
C GLY A 177 -9.34 0.91 -18.65
N SER A 178 -9.36 1.92 -17.79
CA SER A 178 -8.75 3.23 -18.07
C SER A 178 -7.22 3.17 -18.20
N ALA A 179 -6.59 2.19 -17.55
CA ALA A 179 -5.16 1.93 -17.65
C ALA A 179 -4.89 0.44 -17.82
N ASN A 180 -3.81 0.08 -18.48
CA ASN A 180 -3.40 -1.30 -18.66
C ASN A 180 -1.90 -1.45 -18.89
N THR A 181 -1.41 -2.68 -18.64
CA THR A 181 -0.07 -3.12 -19.04
C THR A 181 -0.19 -4.44 -19.77
N THR A 182 0.48 -4.55 -20.91
CA THR A 182 0.56 -5.75 -21.74
C THR A 182 2.02 -6.12 -21.95
N GLY A 183 2.37 -7.39 -21.79
CA GLY A 183 3.75 -7.82 -21.92
C GLY A 183 3.93 -9.31 -21.70
N ILE A 184 5.08 -9.70 -21.18
CA ILE A 184 5.42 -11.08 -20.84
C ILE A 184 5.77 -11.16 -19.34
N LEU A 185 5.45 -12.29 -18.72
CA LEU A 185 5.98 -12.58 -17.38
C LEU A 185 7.44 -12.99 -17.46
N ALA A 186 8.22 -12.49 -16.54
CA ALA A 186 9.63 -12.82 -16.39
C ALA A 186 9.99 -12.95 -14.90
N THR A 187 11.14 -13.54 -14.60
CA THR A 187 11.73 -13.55 -13.27
C THR A 187 12.97 -12.68 -13.23
N GLU A 188 13.18 -11.98 -12.12
CA GLU A 188 14.35 -11.14 -11.94
C GLU A 188 14.68 -10.94 -10.45
N ALA A 189 15.87 -10.41 -10.20
CA ALA A 189 16.28 -9.93 -8.90
C ALA A 189 15.88 -8.48 -8.70
N PHE A 190 15.17 -8.21 -7.61
CA PHE A 190 14.75 -6.88 -7.18
C PHE A 190 15.59 -6.46 -5.96
N THR A 191 16.01 -5.21 -5.91
CA THR A 191 16.75 -4.67 -4.77
C THR A 191 16.03 -3.43 -4.22
N PHE A 192 15.57 -3.54 -3.00
CA PHE A 192 14.83 -2.52 -2.26
C PHE A 192 15.74 -1.99 -1.15
N GLY A 193 16.32 -0.80 -1.34
CA GLY A 193 17.36 -0.32 -0.44
C GLY A 193 18.54 -1.30 -0.37
N ASP A 194 18.80 -1.84 0.82
CA ASP A 194 19.88 -2.82 1.05
C ASP A 194 19.43 -4.29 0.92
N THR A 195 18.16 -4.54 0.59
CA THR A 195 17.59 -5.89 0.55
C THR A 195 17.39 -6.34 -0.89
N ARG A 196 18.05 -7.43 -1.25
CA ARG A 196 17.89 -8.12 -2.53
C ARG A 196 16.91 -9.29 -2.38
N VAL A 197 15.97 -9.40 -3.30
CA VAL A 197 15.02 -10.50 -3.43
C VAL A 197 15.22 -11.10 -4.82
N ASP A 198 15.66 -12.34 -4.87
CA ASP A 198 15.91 -13.05 -6.13
C ASP A 198 14.66 -13.79 -6.61
N GLY A 199 14.52 -13.90 -7.93
CA GLY A 199 13.48 -14.73 -8.55
C GLY A 199 12.06 -14.17 -8.43
N VAL A 200 11.90 -12.85 -8.27
CA VAL A 200 10.58 -12.22 -8.28
C VAL A 200 9.96 -12.38 -9.67
N VAL A 201 8.79 -12.99 -9.74
CA VAL A 201 7.98 -13.05 -10.96
C VAL A 201 7.33 -11.70 -11.17
N PHE A 202 7.55 -11.10 -12.33
CA PHE A 202 7.01 -9.78 -12.64
C PHE A 202 6.55 -9.69 -14.09
N GLY A 203 5.71 -8.69 -14.37
CA GLY A 203 5.33 -8.31 -15.72
C GLY A 203 6.38 -7.39 -16.34
N CYS A 204 7.02 -7.84 -17.41
CA CYS A 204 7.84 -7.01 -18.29
C CYS A 204 6.89 -6.32 -19.28
N GLY A 205 6.46 -5.07 -18.96
CA GLY A 205 5.46 -4.33 -19.72
C GLY A 205 6.03 -3.80 -21.04
N LEU A 206 5.48 -4.25 -22.15
CA LEU A 206 5.89 -3.87 -23.51
C LEU A 206 5.00 -2.77 -24.09
N ASP A 207 3.71 -2.79 -23.73
CA ASP A 207 2.72 -1.77 -24.09
C ASP A 207 1.94 -1.40 -22.82
N ASN A 208 2.07 -0.13 -22.42
CA ASN A 208 1.56 0.36 -21.15
C ASN A 208 0.78 1.66 -21.40
N VAL A 209 -0.46 1.68 -20.96
CA VAL A 209 -1.40 2.79 -21.13
C VAL A 209 -1.90 3.23 -19.77
N GLY A 210 -1.95 4.52 -19.51
CA GLY A 210 -2.46 5.13 -18.28
C GLY A 210 -1.41 5.91 -17.51
N ASP A 211 -1.87 6.63 -16.48
CA ASP A 211 -1.02 7.34 -15.53
C ASP A 211 -0.77 6.48 -14.29
N PHE A 212 0.48 6.18 -14.02
CA PHE A 212 0.95 5.45 -12.84
C PHE A 212 1.76 6.36 -11.90
N GLY A 213 1.40 7.63 -11.82
CA GLY A 213 2.09 8.60 -10.98
C GLY A 213 3.51 8.92 -11.46
N GLY A 214 3.80 8.75 -12.76
CA GLY A 214 5.14 8.90 -13.35
C GLY A 214 6.10 7.75 -13.00
N ALA A 215 5.63 6.68 -12.38
CA ALA A 215 6.41 5.49 -12.11
C ALA A 215 6.66 4.66 -13.37
N SER A 216 7.72 3.86 -13.37
CA SER A 216 8.02 2.89 -14.45
C SER A 216 7.11 1.67 -14.41
N GLY A 217 6.35 1.48 -13.33
CA GLY A 217 5.48 0.32 -13.14
C GLY A 217 4.74 0.37 -11.81
N VAL A 218 4.19 -0.77 -11.40
CA VAL A 218 3.41 -0.92 -10.16
C VAL A 218 3.98 -2.06 -9.32
N ILE A 219 4.03 -1.88 -8.02
CA ILE A 219 4.27 -2.94 -7.05
C ILE A 219 2.94 -3.32 -6.43
N GLY A 220 2.35 -4.38 -6.96
CA GLY A 220 1.10 -4.94 -6.46
C GLY A 220 1.29 -5.59 -5.09
N LEU A 221 0.45 -5.20 -4.13
CA LEU A 221 0.43 -5.68 -2.75
C LEU A 221 -0.91 -6.34 -2.39
N GLY A 222 -1.73 -6.67 -3.41
CA GLY A 222 -3.01 -7.33 -3.24
C GLY A 222 -2.87 -8.76 -2.70
N ARG A 223 -3.97 -9.53 -2.74
CA ARG A 223 -4.07 -10.85 -2.13
C ARG A 223 -3.67 -12.00 -3.07
N GLY A 224 -3.47 -11.72 -4.35
CA GLY A 224 -3.17 -12.73 -5.37
C GLY A 224 -1.70 -13.18 -5.39
N ASN A 225 -1.46 -14.30 -6.06
CA ASN A 225 -0.18 -15.02 -6.01
C ASN A 225 1.03 -14.25 -6.58
N LEU A 226 0.82 -13.29 -7.49
CA LEU A 226 1.89 -12.47 -8.06
C LEU A 226 2.10 -11.13 -7.35
N SER A 227 1.39 -10.88 -6.25
CA SER A 227 1.67 -9.72 -5.40
C SER A 227 3.01 -9.89 -4.69
N LEU A 228 3.69 -8.78 -4.41
CA LEU A 228 4.96 -8.83 -3.70
C LEU A 228 4.81 -9.50 -2.32
N VAL A 229 3.69 -9.28 -1.63
CA VAL A 229 3.38 -9.89 -0.33
C VAL A 229 3.38 -11.42 -0.43
N SER A 230 2.67 -11.96 -1.43
CA SER A 230 2.60 -13.41 -1.65
C SER A 230 3.94 -14.00 -2.08
N GLN A 231 4.70 -13.30 -2.93
CA GLN A 231 6.01 -13.75 -3.39
C GLN A 231 7.08 -13.70 -2.30
N LEU A 232 6.98 -12.76 -1.36
CA LEU A 232 7.83 -12.72 -0.16
C LEU A 232 7.43 -13.78 0.88
N GLN A 233 6.28 -14.46 0.70
CA GLN A 233 5.75 -15.47 1.63
C GLN A 233 5.62 -14.94 3.06
N VAL A 234 5.17 -13.70 3.21
CA VAL A 234 4.98 -13.06 4.51
C VAL A 234 3.52 -13.10 4.95
N ASP A 235 3.33 -13.25 6.26
CA ASP A 235 1.99 -13.30 6.88
C ASP A 235 1.37 -11.92 7.02
N ARG A 236 2.19 -10.86 7.00
CA ARG A 236 1.77 -9.49 7.25
C ARG A 236 2.62 -8.48 6.52
N PHE A 237 2.02 -7.34 6.28
CA PHE A 237 2.73 -6.13 5.87
C PHE A 237 2.08 -4.91 6.52
N SER A 238 2.77 -3.78 6.53
CA SER A 238 2.22 -2.54 7.05
C SER A 238 2.72 -1.34 6.26
N TYR A 239 1.96 -0.25 6.32
CA TYR A 239 2.42 1.04 5.83
C TYR A 239 2.00 2.16 6.77
N HIS A 240 2.78 3.21 6.74
CA HIS A 240 2.45 4.51 7.31
C HIS A 240 2.73 5.59 6.28
N PHE A 241 1.73 6.41 6.00
CA PHE A 241 1.89 7.57 5.13
C PHE A 241 1.97 8.81 6.00
N ALA A 242 3.11 9.48 5.93
CA ALA A 242 3.34 10.73 6.64
C ALA A 242 2.39 11.82 6.13
N PRO A 243 1.93 12.72 7.00
CA PRO A 243 1.17 13.88 6.58
C PRO A 243 1.89 14.69 5.50
N ASP A 244 1.15 15.14 4.49
CA ASP A 244 1.70 15.83 3.31
C ASP A 244 2.36 17.19 3.64
N ASP A 245 2.09 17.75 4.81
CA ASP A 245 2.69 18.99 5.34
C ASP A 245 3.87 18.75 6.29
N SER A 246 4.23 17.49 6.55
CA SER A 246 5.31 17.14 7.47
C SER A 246 6.66 17.14 6.76
N VAL A 247 7.58 18.00 7.21
CA VAL A 247 8.93 18.12 6.60
C VAL A 247 9.85 16.97 7.02
N ASP A 248 9.67 16.43 8.23
CA ASP A 248 10.59 15.49 8.86
C ASP A 248 10.05 14.06 8.96
N ALA A 249 8.75 13.85 8.65
CA ALA A 249 8.15 12.53 8.72
C ALA A 249 8.34 11.75 7.41
N GLN A 250 8.63 10.47 7.53
CA GLN A 250 8.80 9.57 6.39
C GLN A 250 7.62 8.59 6.29
N SER A 251 7.15 8.42 5.08
CA SER A 251 6.28 7.30 4.75
C SER A 251 7.11 6.03 4.63
N PHE A 252 6.55 4.89 5.05
CA PHE A 252 7.24 3.60 4.96
C PHE A 252 6.29 2.44 4.68
N ILE A 253 6.84 1.36 4.13
CA ILE A 253 6.22 0.04 4.06
C ILE A 253 7.18 -0.97 4.65
N LEU A 254 6.64 -1.90 5.46
CA LEU A 254 7.34 -2.97 6.16
C LEU A 254 6.67 -4.30 5.87
N PHE A 255 7.44 -5.40 5.93
CA PHE A 255 6.96 -6.75 5.67
C PHE A 255 7.35 -7.70 6.79
N GLY A 256 6.54 -8.75 7.00
CA GLY A 256 6.79 -9.81 7.97
C GLY A 256 6.94 -9.29 9.40
N ASP A 257 7.96 -9.73 10.11
CA ASP A 257 8.17 -9.40 11.52
C ASP A 257 8.47 -7.91 11.76
N ASP A 258 8.93 -7.17 10.76
CA ASP A 258 9.11 -5.72 10.87
C ASP A 258 7.77 -4.97 10.82
N ALA A 259 6.71 -5.59 10.27
CA ALA A 259 5.37 -5.04 10.20
C ALA A 259 4.61 -5.25 11.53
N THR A 260 5.09 -4.63 12.60
CA THR A 260 4.55 -4.75 13.96
C THR A 260 4.13 -3.39 14.51
N PRO A 261 3.20 -3.37 15.49
CA PRO A 261 2.82 -2.15 16.17
C PRO A 261 4.02 -1.43 16.80
N GLN A 262 4.06 -0.11 16.64
CA GLN A 262 5.09 0.74 17.23
C GLN A 262 4.63 1.34 18.57
N THR A 263 3.33 1.33 18.84
CA THR A 263 2.74 1.81 20.10
C THR A 263 2.00 0.69 20.82
N ARG A 264 1.58 0.95 22.05
CA ARG A 264 0.73 0.03 22.82
C ARG A 264 -0.77 0.28 22.62
N HIS A 265 -1.12 1.32 21.88
CA HIS A 265 -2.50 1.75 21.66
C HIS A 265 -2.90 1.37 20.24
N THR A 266 -3.12 0.09 20.04
CA THR A 266 -3.58 -0.46 18.77
C THR A 266 -5.06 -0.76 18.81
N LEU A 267 -5.72 -0.55 17.69
CA LEU A 267 -7.09 -0.95 17.45
C LEU A 267 -7.10 -1.95 16.29
N SER A 268 -8.11 -2.78 16.21
CA SER A 268 -8.21 -3.75 15.14
C SER A 268 -9.63 -3.98 14.67
N THR A 269 -9.77 -4.32 13.40
CA THR A 269 -11.01 -4.77 12.78
C THR A 269 -10.72 -5.97 11.87
N ARG A 270 -11.77 -6.68 11.45
CA ARG A 270 -11.62 -7.82 10.54
C ARG A 270 -11.28 -7.36 9.13
N LEU A 271 -10.38 -8.09 8.46
CA LEU A 271 -10.22 -8.05 7.02
C LEU A 271 -11.15 -9.07 6.40
N LEU A 272 -11.98 -8.62 5.47
CA LEU A 272 -12.90 -9.45 4.71
C LEU A 272 -12.30 -9.74 3.33
N ALA A 273 -12.78 -10.78 2.69
CA ALA A 273 -12.45 -11.17 1.32
C ALA A 273 -13.72 -11.35 0.51
N SER A 274 -13.66 -11.03 -0.78
CA SER A 274 -14.74 -11.22 -1.73
C SER A 274 -14.28 -12.15 -2.85
N ASP A 275 -15.12 -13.13 -3.20
CA ASP A 275 -14.86 -14.00 -4.35
C ASP A 275 -15.00 -13.23 -5.68
N ALA A 276 -15.80 -12.15 -5.69
CA ALA A 276 -15.97 -11.30 -6.87
C ALA A 276 -14.70 -10.47 -7.15
N TYR A 277 -14.02 -10.02 -6.10
CA TYR A 277 -12.82 -9.18 -6.18
C TYR A 277 -11.74 -9.69 -5.21
N PRO A 278 -11.10 -10.83 -5.52
CA PRO A 278 -10.23 -11.54 -4.58
C PRO A 278 -8.94 -10.78 -4.23
N SER A 279 -8.51 -9.84 -5.06
CA SER A 279 -7.29 -9.06 -4.84
C SER A 279 -7.45 -7.97 -3.79
N LEU A 280 -8.68 -7.54 -3.48
CA LEU A 280 -8.94 -6.39 -2.63
C LEU A 280 -8.96 -6.76 -1.14
N TYR A 281 -8.59 -5.78 -0.32
CA TYR A 281 -8.75 -5.81 1.13
C TYR A 281 -9.99 -5.01 1.52
N TYR A 282 -10.91 -5.66 2.24
CA TYR A 282 -12.14 -5.05 2.70
C TYR A 282 -12.17 -4.99 4.22
N VAL A 283 -12.85 -3.97 4.74
CA VAL A 283 -13.13 -3.82 6.16
C VAL A 283 -14.63 -3.71 6.41
N GLU A 284 -15.06 -4.10 7.60
CA GLU A 284 -16.43 -3.97 8.03
C GLU A 284 -16.60 -2.66 8.79
N LEU A 285 -17.13 -1.64 8.10
CA LEU A 285 -17.45 -0.34 8.70
C LEU A 285 -18.85 -0.42 9.32
N ALA A 286 -18.96 -0.14 10.61
CA ALA A 286 -20.24 -0.13 11.33
C ALA A 286 -20.95 1.23 11.23
N GLY A 287 -20.17 2.33 11.06
CA GLY A 287 -20.72 3.67 10.95
C GLY A 287 -19.66 4.76 10.91
N ILE A 288 -20.12 5.99 10.87
CA ILE A 288 -19.30 7.20 10.90
C ILE A 288 -19.83 8.11 12.00
N GLN A 289 -18.93 8.75 12.73
CA GLN A 289 -19.29 9.73 13.76
C GLN A 289 -18.84 11.13 13.37
N VAL A 290 -19.68 12.12 13.72
CA VAL A 290 -19.39 13.55 13.57
C VAL A 290 -19.60 14.22 14.93
N ASP A 291 -18.59 14.87 15.50
CA ASP A 291 -18.55 15.38 16.88
C ASP A 291 -19.01 14.30 17.90
N GLY A 292 -18.52 13.06 17.75
CA GLY A 292 -18.83 11.93 18.62
C GLY A 292 -20.27 11.44 18.54
N LYS A 293 -21.04 11.84 17.53
CA LYS A 293 -22.42 11.38 17.31
C LYS A 293 -22.49 10.55 16.03
N ASP A 294 -23.17 9.41 16.12
CA ASP A 294 -23.39 8.57 14.95
C ASP A 294 -24.17 9.31 13.88
N VAL A 295 -23.69 9.22 12.64
CA VAL A 295 -24.40 9.65 11.45
C VAL A 295 -25.53 8.64 11.16
N ALA A 296 -26.70 9.13 10.75
CA ALA A 296 -27.87 8.28 10.53
C ALA A 296 -27.76 7.50 9.20
N ILE A 297 -26.80 6.59 9.12
CA ILE A 297 -26.59 5.71 7.97
C ILE A 297 -27.50 4.49 8.11
N PRO A 298 -28.23 4.07 7.06
CA PRO A 298 -29.07 2.88 7.10
C PRO A 298 -28.23 1.62 7.45
N ARG A 299 -28.82 0.72 8.24
CA ARG A 299 -28.15 -0.54 8.57
C ARG A 299 -27.94 -1.38 7.31
N GLY A 300 -26.79 -2.05 7.22
CA GLY A 300 -26.45 -2.91 6.08
C GLY A 300 -25.87 -2.17 4.89
N THR A 301 -25.73 -0.83 4.93
CA THR A 301 -25.09 -0.05 3.86
C THR A 301 -23.68 -0.56 3.57
N PHE A 302 -22.94 -0.92 4.60
CA PHE A 302 -21.54 -1.38 4.48
C PHE A 302 -21.37 -2.91 4.57
N ASP A 303 -22.47 -3.69 4.48
CA ASP A 303 -22.37 -5.15 4.51
C ASP A 303 -21.84 -5.68 3.19
N LEU A 304 -20.84 -6.58 3.25
CA LEU A 304 -20.31 -7.24 2.07
C LEU A 304 -21.37 -8.14 1.43
N ARG A 305 -21.79 -7.81 0.21
CA ARG A 305 -22.73 -8.60 -0.60
C ARG A 305 -21.99 -9.65 -1.44
N LYS A 306 -22.73 -10.66 -1.92
CA LYS A 306 -22.15 -11.74 -2.73
C LYS A 306 -21.57 -11.28 -4.06
N ASP A 307 -22.08 -10.20 -4.61
CA ASP A 307 -21.58 -9.54 -5.82
C ASP A 307 -20.31 -8.71 -5.59
N GLY A 308 -19.82 -8.63 -4.34
CA GLY A 308 -18.68 -7.82 -3.93
C GLY A 308 -19.01 -6.37 -3.67
N ALA A 309 -20.26 -5.95 -3.88
CA ALA A 309 -20.73 -4.60 -3.58
C ALA A 309 -21.12 -4.45 -2.09
N GLY A 310 -21.39 -3.22 -1.66
CA GLY A 310 -21.83 -2.90 -0.30
C GLY A 310 -20.76 -2.91 0.79
N CYS A 311 -19.57 -3.35 0.50
CA CYS A 311 -18.44 -3.37 1.43
C CYS A 311 -17.59 -2.09 1.34
N VAL A 312 -16.63 -1.97 2.23
CA VAL A 312 -15.68 -0.87 2.24
C VAL A 312 -14.30 -1.40 1.87
N ALA A 313 -13.88 -1.14 0.64
CA ALA A 313 -12.54 -1.47 0.17
C ALA A 313 -11.50 -0.46 0.67
N LEU A 314 -10.26 -0.91 0.81
CA LEU A 314 -9.12 -0.05 1.11
C LEU A 314 -8.34 0.22 -0.18
N SER A 315 -7.96 1.46 -0.41
CA SER A 315 -7.10 1.86 -1.54
C SER A 315 -6.06 2.89 -1.10
N ILE A 316 -4.87 2.80 -1.70
CA ILE A 316 -3.81 3.80 -1.55
C ILE A 316 -3.49 4.52 -2.86
N THR A 317 -4.07 4.06 -3.95
CA THR A 317 -3.93 4.68 -5.28
C THR A 317 -5.01 5.73 -5.52
N THR A 318 -6.19 5.58 -4.91
CA THR A 318 -7.26 6.57 -4.91
C THR A 318 -7.08 7.54 -3.74
N LEU A 319 -7.07 8.84 -4.01
CA LEU A 319 -6.88 9.86 -2.96
C LEU A 319 -8.11 10.03 -2.09
N VAL A 320 -9.26 10.24 -2.72
CA VAL A 320 -10.54 10.52 -2.06
C VAL A 320 -11.18 9.24 -1.52
N THR A 321 -11.97 9.41 -0.47
CA THR A 321 -12.88 8.36 0.00
C THR A 321 -14.18 8.45 -0.80
N VAL A 322 -14.73 7.31 -1.19
CA VAL A 322 -15.99 7.21 -1.89
C VAL A 322 -16.94 6.37 -1.04
N LEU A 323 -18.14 6.86 -0.80
CA LEU A 323 -19.14 6.16 0.01
C LEU A 323 -20.42 5.95 -0.81
N GLU A 324 -21.09 4.81 -0.60
CA GLU A 324 -22.46 4.65 -1.11
C GLU A 324 -23.31 5.86 -0.75
N GLU A 325 -24.16 6.30 -1.69
CA GLU A 325 -24.97 7.50 -1.54
C GLU A 325 -25.80 7.51 -0.23
N ALA A 326 -26.26 6.32 0.18
CA ALA A 326 -26.99 6.13 1.43
C ALA A 326 -26.16 6.46 2.69
N ALA A 327 -24.84 6.43 2.61
CA ALA A 327 -23.94 6.85 3.67
C ALA A 327 -23.42 8.28 3.46
N TYR A 328 -23.14 8.63 2.21
CA TYR A 328 -22.60 9.93 1.85
C TYR A 328 -23.55 11.09 2.19
N GLU A 329 -24.80 11.02 1.76
CA GLU A 329 -25.76 12.12 1.97
C GLU A 329 -26.01 12.46 3.45
N PRO A 330 -26.24 11.49 4.36
CA PRO A 330 -26.33 11.80 5.79
C PRO A 330 -25.04 12.40 6.37
N LEU A 331 -23.86 11.92 5.93
CA LEU A 331 -22.57 12.46 6.36
C LEU A 331 -22.40 13.90 5.89
N ARG A 332 -22.65 14.16 4.61
CA ARG A 332 -22.58 15.50 4.01
C ARG A 332 -23.48 16.51 4.74
N GLN A 333 -24.72 16.10 5.02
CA GLN A 333 -25.69 16.93 5.76
C GLN A 333 -25.21 17.20 7.20
N ALA A 334 -24.68 16.18 7.89
CA ALA A 334 -24.14 16.33 9.24
C ALA A 334 -22.98 17.32 9.26
N MET A 335 -22.03 17.20 8.33
CA MET A 335 -20.88 18.08 8.20
C MET A 335 -21.32 19.52 7.88
N ALA A 336 -22.15 19.71 6.85
CA ALA A 336 -22.62 21.02 6.44
C ALA A 336 -23.41 21.75 7.55
N SER A 337 -24.29 21.00 8.25
CA SER A 337 -25.07 21.55 9.37
C SER A 337 -24.19 22.00 10.54
N LYS A 338 -23.14 21.26 10.84
CA LYS A 338 -22.23 21.58 11.94
C LYS A 338 -21.28 22.74 11.62
N ILE A 339 -20.77 22.81 10.38
CA ILE A 339 -19.93 23.89 9.92
C ILE A 339 -20.74 25.20 9.83
N GLY A 340 -21.98 25.13 9.38
CA GLY A 340 -22.92 26.27 9.35
C GLY A 340 -22.53 27.39 8.39
N LEU A 341 -21.58 27.16 7.50
CA LEU A 341 -21.17 28.11 6.45
C LEU A 341 -21.94 27.82 5.15
N ARG A 342 -22.05 28.83 4.31
CA ARG A 342 -22.56 28.65 2.95
C ARG A 342 -21.52 27.93 2.10
N ALA A 343 -21.90 26.79 1.53
CA ALA A 343 -21.06 26.09 0.58
C ALA A 343 -20.84 26.91 -0.70
N VAL A 344 -19.70 26.74 -1.33
CA VAL A 344 -19.31 27.36 -2.59
C VAL A 344 -19.08 26.27 -3.65
N ASP A 345 -19.02 26.66 -4.92
CA ASP A 345 -18.76 25.75 -6.03
C ASP A 345 -17.37 25.14 -5.93
N GLY A 346 -17.30 23.81 -5.91
CA GLY A 346 -16.08 23.00 -5.83
C GLY A 346 -15.69 22.34 -7.15
N SER A 347 -16.39 22.63 -8.26
CA SER A 347 -16.17 22.00 -9.58
C SER A 347 -14.74 22.12 -10.07
N ALA A 348 -14.01 23.19 -9.70
CA ALA A 348 -12.60 23.36 -10.03
C ALA A 348 -11.68 22.27 -9.44
N LEU A 349 -12.16 21.55 -8.41
CA LEU A 349 -11.46 20.42 -7.78
C LEU A 349 -12.24 19.10 -7.92
N GLY A 350 -13.40 19.10 -8.60
CA GLY A 350 -14.28 17.95 -8.70
C GLY A 350 -14.87 17.48 -7.36
N LEU A 351 -14.96 18.37 -6.37
CA LEU A 351 -15.44 18.07 -5.03
C LEU A 351 -16.77 18.77 -4.77
N ASP A 352 -17.67 18.13 -4.03
CA ASP A 352 -19.05 18.59 -3.85
C ASP A 352 -19.20 19.58 -2.69
N LEU A 353 -18.69 19.26 -1.48
CA LEU A 353 -18.87 20.11 -0.31
C LEU A 353 -17.63 20.98 -0.08
N CYS A 354 -17.67 22.21 -0.59
CA CYS A 354 -16.57 23.16 -0.53
C CYS A 354 -16.94 24.46 0.18
N TYR A 355 -15.92 25.10 0.76
CA TYR A 355 -15.99 26.41 1.41
C TYR A 355 -14.80 27.24 0.96
N THR A 356 -14.82 28.56 1.16
CA THR A 356 -13.59 29.32 1.04
C THR A 356 -12.67 28.96 2.19
N GLY A 357 -11.37 28.78 1.91
CA GLY A 357 -10.38 28.43 2.94
C GLY A 357 -10.33 29.43 4.08
N GLU A 358 -10.52 30.74 3.78
CA GLU A 358 -10.58 31.79 4.80
C GLU A 358 -11.78 31.62 5.74
N SER A 359 -12.96 31.28 5.20
CA SER A 359 -14.16 31.08 6.02
C SER A 359 -14.04 29.82 6.87
N LEU A 360 -13.56 28.71 6.27
CA LEU A 360 -13.42 27.44 7.00
C LEU A 360 -12.36 27.54 8.10
N ALA A 361 -11.27 28.27 7.89
CA ALA A 361 -10.22 28.49 8.91
C ALA A 361 -10.74 29.25 10.16
N LYS A 362 -11.83 30.01 10.04
CA LYS A 362 -12.48 30.73 11.14
C LYS A 362 -13.63 29.93 11.78
N ALA A 363 -14.09 28.87 11.11
CA ALA A 363 -15.18 28.04 11.57
C ALA A 363 -14.69 26.92 12.50
N LYS A 364 -15.59 26.40 13.33
CA LYS A 364 -15.33 25.14 14.03
C LYS A 364 -15.68 24.00 13.12
N VAL A 365 -14.66 23.35 12.54
CA VAL A 365 -14.83 22.12 11.79
C VAL A 365 -15.13 20.97 12.77
N PRO A 366 -16.21 20.20 12.59
CA PRO A 366 -16.55 19.09 13.47
C PRO A 366 -15.52 17.95 13.32
N SER A 367 -15.22 17.24 14.41
CA SER A 367 -14.42 16.01 14.37
C SER A 367 -15.16 14.90 13.62
N MET A 368 -14.41 14.00 13.00
CA MET A 368 -14.93 12.82 12.31
C MET A 368 -14.19 11.57 12.81
N ALA A 369 -14.91 10.45 12.90
CA ALA A 369 -14.31 9.15 13.21
C ALA A 369 -14.99 8.04 12.40
N LEU A 370 -14.23 7.02 12.03
CA LEU A 370 -14.73 5.79 11.43
C LEU A 370 -14.92 4.74 12.54
N VAL A 371 -16.10 4.16 12.60
CA VAL A 371 -16.45 3.11 13.57
C VAL A 371 -16.48 1.78 12.84
N PHE A 372 -15.57 0.88 13.18
CA PHE A 372 -15.50 -0.46 12.60
C PHE A 372 -16.30 -1.47 13.41
N ALA A 373 -16.67 -2.58 12.76
CA ALA A 373 -17.24 -3.71 13.47
C ALA A 373 -16.28 -4.21 14.57
N GLY A 374 -16.85 -4.58 15.73
CA GLY A 374 -16.05 -4.89 16.91
C GLY A 374 -15.73 -3.68 17.79
N GLY A 375 -16.13 -2.47 17.39
CA GLY A 375 -16.06 -1.26 18.21
C GLY A 375 -14.72 -0.51 18.13
N ALA A 376 -13.84 -0.86 17.22
CA ALA A 376 -12.64 -0.08 16.95
C ALA A 376 -13.03 1.27 16.31
N VAL A 377 -12.48 2.37 16.80
CA VAL A 377 -12.78 3.73 16.34
C VAL A 377 -11.50 4.39 15.85
N MET A 378 -11.45 4.74 14.57
CA MET A 378 -10.38 5.51 13.97
C MET A 378 -10.74 6.99 13.98
N GLU A 379 -10.16 7.73 14.90
CA GLU A 379 -10.27 9.19 14.96
C GLU A 379 -9.53 9.81 13.78
N LEU A 380 -10.15 10.77 13.10
CA LEU A 380 -9.61 11.43 11.93
C LEU A 380 -9.25 12.87 12.24
N GLU A 381 -8.12 13.31 11.73
CA GLU A 381 -7.77 14.72 11.73
C GLU A 381 -8.40 15.45 10.53
N MET A 382 -8.58 16.77 10.63
CA MET A 382 -9.20 17.56 9.54
C MET A 382 -8.52 17.33 8.18
N ARG A 383 -7.21 17.12 8.16
CA ARG A 383 -6.45 16.82 6.93
C ARG A 383 -6.83 15.48 6.27
N ASN A 384 -7.46 14.58 7.00
CA ASN A 384 -7.89 13.28 6.46
C ASN A 384 -9.19 13.38 5.65
N TYR A 385 -9.97 14.44 5.85
CA TYR A 385 -11.27 14.60 5.19
C TYR A 385 -11.51 16.00 4.60
N PHE A 386 -10.60 16.95 4.76
CA PHE A 386 -10.60 18.23 4.05
C PHE A 386 -9.28 18.48 3.33
N TYR A 387 -9.37 18.79 2.04
CA TYR A 387 -8.27 19.29 1.25
C TYR A 387 -8.36 20.81 1.10
N MET A 388 -7.26 21.52 1.37
CA MET A 388 -7.17 22.96 1.24
C MET A 388 -6.27 23.33 0.07
N ASP A 389 -6.84 23.84 -1.00
CA ASP A 389 -6.09 24.31 -2.16
C ASP A 389 -5.83 25.81 -2.10
N SER A 390 -4.55 26.16 -2.01
CA SER A 390 -4.12 27.56 -1.94
C SER A 390 -4.27 28.30 -3.28
N THR A 391 -4.41 27.58 -4.39
CA THR A 391 -4.51 28.17 -5.75
C THR A 391 -5.93 28.68 -6.01
N THR A 392 -6.92 27.86 -5.70
CA THR A 392 -8.34 28.21 -5.84
C THR A 392 -8.87 28.91 -4.60
N GLY A 393 -8.16 28.82 -3.47
CA GLY A 393 -8.64 29.31 -2.17
C GLY A 393 -9.78 28.48 -1.58
N LEU A 394 -10.01 27.27 -2.11
CA LEU A 394 -11.06 26.36 -1.67
C LEU A 394 -10.58 25.43 -0.57
N ALA A 395 -11.50 25.04 0.30
CA ALA A 395 -11.35 23.97 1.28
C ALA A 395 -12.54 23.01 1.12
N CYS A 396 -12.28 21.79 0.68
CA CYS A 396 -13.32 20.87 0.25
C CYS A 396 -13.24 19.53 0.99
N LEU A 397 -14.41 18.95 1.29
CA LEU A 397 -14.53 17.59 1.80
C LEU A 397 -14.03 16.60 0.74
N THR A 398 -13.10 15.72 1.11
CA THR A 398 -12.50 14.70 0.23
C THR A 398 -13.21 13.35 0.31
N ILE A 399 -14.50 13.40 0.58
CA ILE A 399 -15.41 12.25 0.57
C ILE A 399 -16.50 12.54 -0.46
N LEU A 400 -16.74 11.60 -1.36
CA LEU A 400 -17.66 11.71 -2.48
C LEU A 400 -18.68 10.56 -2.47
N PRO A 401 -19.85 10.71 -3.13
CA PRO A 401 -20.75 9.60 -3.36
C PRO A 401 -20.16 8.63 -4.40
N SER A 402 -20.39 7.33 -4.23
CA SER A 402 -20.18 6.35 -5.29
C SER A 402 -21.36 6.34 -6.28
N SER A 403 -21.09 5.88 -7.49
CA SER A 403 -22.14 5.51 -8.43
C SER A 403 -23.01 4.39 -7.85
N ALA A 404 -24.28 4.33 -8.23
CA ALA A 404 -25.22 3.37 -7.64
C ALA A 404 -24.76 1.92 -7.84
N GLY A 405 -24.48 1.23 -6.75
CA GLY A 405 -24.10 -0.18 -6.74
C GLY A 405 -22.61 -0.49 -6.65
N ASP A 406 -21.73 0.52 -6.69
CA ASP A 406 -20.27 0.31 -6.75
C ASP A 406 -19.59 0.08 -5.37
N GLY A 407 -20.35 0.17 -4.28
CA GLY A 407 -19.81 0.01 -2.93
C GLY A 407 -19.07 1.25 -2.41
N SER A 408 -18.31 1.07 -1.35
CA SER A 408 -17.53 2.14 -0.70
C SER A 408 -16.05 1.85 -0.71
N LEU A 409 -15.23 2.92 -0.66
CA LEU A 409 -13.77 2.84 -0.69
C LEU A 409 -13.18 3.88 0.25
N LEU A 410 -12.27 3.47 1.12
CA LEU A 410 -11.44 4.37 1.91
C LEU A 410 -10.16 4.71 1.13
N GLY A 411 -10.07 5.94 0.66
CA GLY A 411 -8.92 6.44 -0.09
C GLY A 411 -7.69 6.69 0.76
N SER A 412 -6.60 7.10 0.15
CA SER A 412 -5.33 7.27 0.84
C SER A 412 -5.29 8.47 1.79
N LEU A 413 -6.05 9.55 1.52
CA LEU A 413 -6.08 10.72 2.40
C LEU A 413 -6.63 10.39 3.78
N ILE A 414 -7.67 9.55 3.86
CA ILE A 414 -8.28 9.20 5.15
C ILE A 414 -7.36 8.35 6.01
N GLN A 415 -6.33 7.73 5.42
CA GLN A 415 -5.37 6.84 6.08
C GLN A 415 -4.05 7.53 6.47
N VAL A 416 -3.81 8.78 6.01
CA VAL A 416 -2.61 9.55 6.32
C VAL A 416 -2.47 9.76 7.83
N GLY A 417 -1.26 9.59 8.37
CA GLY A 417 -0.95 9.70 9.80
C GLY A 417 -1.25 8.43 10.60
N THR A 418 -1.90 7.45 9.98
CA THR A 418 -2.22 6.14 10.61
C THR A 418 -1.26 5.07 10.11
N HIS A 419 -0.71 4.29 11.02
CA HIS A 419 0.04 3.07 10.69
C HIS A 419 -0.95 1.92 10.53
N MET A 420 -1.07 1.41 9.31
CA MET A 420 -2.00 0.37 8.89
C MET A 420 -1.26 -0.95 8.75
N MET A 421 -1.63 -1.97 9.51
CA MET A 421 -0.98 -3.29 9.53
C MET A 421 -1.96 -4.37 9.12
N TYR A 422 -1.64 -5.06 8.04
CA TYR A 422 -2.43 -6.14 7.46
C TYR A 422 -1.89 -7.48 7.95
N ASP A 423 -2.59 -8.14 8.85
CA ASP A 423 -2.37 -9.53 9.23
C ASP A 423 -3.22 -10.41 8.32
N ILE A 424 -2.59 -10.97 7.28
CA ILE A 424 -3.27 -11.72 6.23
C ILE A 424 -3.75 -13.07 6.78
N ASN A 425 -2.90 -13.77 7.51
CA ASN A 425 -3.23 -15.07 8.11
C ASN A 425 -4.27 -14.93 9.22
N GLY A 426 -4.15 -13.89 10.07
CA GLY A 426 -5.13 -13.59 11.11
C GLY A 426 -6.39 -12.91 10.58
N SER A 427 -6.46 -12.57 9.28
CA SER A 427 -7.58 -11.86 8.66
C SER A 427 -7.98 -10.62 9.45
N SER A 428 -7.00 -9.81 9.83
CA SER A 428 -7.22 -8.62 10.65
C SER A 428 -6.42 -7.42 10.15
N LEU A 429 -7.06 -6.26 10.20
CA LEU A 429 -6.43 -4.97 10.04
C LEU A 429 -6.20 -4.39 11.43
N VAL A 430 -4.94 -4.15 11.77
CA VAL A 430 -4.53 -3.46 12.99
C VAL A 430 -4.10 -2.05 12.62
N PHE A 431 -4.49 -1.06 13.40
CA PHE A 431 -4.10 0.32 13.13
C PHE A 431 -3.78 1.09 14.42
N GLU A 432 -2.91 2.07 14.29
CA GLU A 432 -2.47 2.95 15.37
C GLU A 432 -2.12 4.34 14.85
N SER A 433 -2.31 5.38 15.67
CA SER A 433 -1.82 6.73 15.37
C SER A 433 -0.40 6.87 15.89
N LEU A 434 0.54 7.22 15.03
CA LEU A 434 1.93 7.47 15.43
C LEU A 434 2.14 8.89 15.97
N GLU A 435 1.22 9.82 15.71
CA GLU A 435 1.32 11.21 16.16
C GLU A 435 0.98 11.42 17.65
N GLN A 436 0.32 10.46 18.28
CA GLN A 436 -0.06 10.52 19.70
C GLN A 436 0.98 9.94 20.67
N ALA A 437 2.17 9.56 20.21
CA ALA A 437 3.24 9.20 21.14
C ALA A 437 3.53 10.42 22.04
N PRO A 438 3.46 10.30 23.40
CA PRO A 438 3.68 11.44 24.29
C PRO A 438 5.08 11.98 23.98
N ARG A 439 5.16 13.23 23.53
CA ARG A 439 6.43 13.95 23.54
C ARG A 439 6.93 13.90 24.97
N PRO A 440 8.17 13.45 25.25
CA PRO A 440 8.72 13.55 26.58
C PRO A 440 8.63 15.02 26.97
N SER A 441 7.87 15.30 28.02
CA SER A 441 7.71 16.63 28.58
C SER A 441 9.10 17.18 28.88
N GLY A 442 9.57 18.08 28.04
CA GLY A 442 10.83 18.78 28.25
C GLY A 442 10.75 19.48 29.58
N SER A 443 11.56 19.06 30.52
CA SER A 443 11.75 19.73 31.79
C SER A 443 12.06 21.22 31.51
N SER A 444 11.15 22.09 31.92
CA SER A 444 11.36 23.51 31.97
C SER A 444 12.54 23.78 32.88
N THR A 445 13.72 24.01 32.30
CA THR A 445 14.87 24.49 33.02
C THR A 445 14.62 25.97 33.32
N GLN A 446 14.15 26.23 34.52
CA GLN A 446 14.27 27.59 35.10
C GLN A 446 15.73 27.93 35.23
N GLN A 447 16.17 28.93 34.48
CA GLN A 447 17.42 29.65 34.74
C GLN A 447 17.32 30.37 36.09
N SER A 448 18.06 29.88 37.08
CA SER A 448 18.47 30.69 38.21
C SER A 448 20.00 30.74 38.21
N SER A 449 20.49 31.95 37.98
CA SER A 449 21.90 32.34 38.13
C SER A 449 22.32 32.33 39.58
N SER A 450 23.38 31.62 39.95
CA SER A 450 24.35 32.10 40.96
C SER A 450 25.60 31.21 41.07
N LYS A 451 26.70 31.80 40.73
CA LYS A 451 28.07 31.81 41.26
C LYS A 451 28.62 30.61 42.06
N THR A 452 29.76 30.15 41.52
CA THR A 452 31.06 29.80 42.16
C THR A 452 31.07 28.89 43.39
N ASN A 453 31.71 27.74 43.34
CA ASN A 453 33.06 27.48 43.91
C ASN A 453 33.56 26.05 43.68
N GLN A 454 34.87 25.92 43.68
CA GLN A 454 35.77 24.81 43.49
C GLN A 454 35.62 23.68 44.54
N GLN A 455 35.86 22.44 44.19
CA GLN A 455 36.98 21.60 44.64
C GLN A 455 36.63 20.09 44.72
N ALA A 456 37.54 19.31 44.11
CA ALA A 456 38.11 18.02 44.55
C ALA A 456 37.30 16.70 44.49
N GLY A 457 37.75 15.83 43.59
CA GLY A 457 38.21 14.50 43.97
C GLY A 457 37.16 13.38 44.17
N GLY A 458 37.12 12.41 43.23
CA GLY A 458 36.46 11.14 43.49
C GLY A 458 36.42 10.23 42.29
N ARG A 459 37.46 9.41 42.11
CA ARG A 459 37.43 8.26 41.19
C ARG A 459 36.28 7.32 41.55
N ARG A 460 35.41 7.02 40.61
CA ARG A 460 34.54 5.86 40.68
C ARG A 460 34.72 5.01 39.41
N SER A 461 35.01 3.73 39.67
CA SER A 461 35.22 2.66 38.73
C SER A 461 34.01 2.44 37.82
N ALA A 462 34.24 2.33 36.53
CA ALA A 462 33.27 1.87 35.56
C ALA A 462 33.14 0.35 35.70
N SER A 463 31.95 -0.13 36.05
CA SER A 463 31.57 -1.54 35.93
C SER A 463 31.18 -1.82 34.49
N ALA A 464 31.82 -2.83 33.88
CA ALA A 464 31.50 -3.34 32.55
C ALA A 464 30.11 -3.98 32.53
N PRO A 465 29.37 -3.90 31.38
CA PRO A 465 28.10 -4.58 31.24
C PRO A 465 28.28 -6.11 31.12
N PRO A 466 27.29 -6.92 31.54
CA PRO A 466 27.37 -8.37 31.43
C PRO A 466 27.38 -8.82 29.97
N LEU A 467 28.27 -9.74 29.63
CA LEU A 467 28.35 -10.43 28.34
C LEU A 467 27.07 -11.28 28.15
N LEU A 468 26.25 -10.93 27.21
CA LEU A 468 25.17 -11.77 26.69
C LEU A 468 25.79 -12.93 25.89
N ILE A 469 25.73 -14.11 26.46
CA ILE A 469 26.16 -15.33 25.79
C ILE A 469 25.12 -15.69 24.73
N SER A 470 25.54 -15.74 23.46
CA SER A 470 24.69 -16.14 22.33
C SER A 470 24.12 -17.54 22.55
N PRO A 471 22.85 -17.80 22.25
CA PRO A 471 22.24 -19.14 22.39
C PRO A 471 22.97 -20.23 21.58
N ALA A 472 23.67 -19.85 20.50
CA ALA A 472 24.51 -20.77 19.74
C ALA A 472 25.66 -21.36 20.55
N VAL A 473 26.26 -20.60 21.48
CA VAL A 473 27.38 -21.08 22.35
C VAL A 473 26.85 -22.07 23.38
N VAL A 474 25.65 -21.91 23.89
CA VAL A 474 25.01 -22.83 24.84
C VAL A 474 24.70 -24.17 24.17
N VAL A 475 24.22 -24.16 22.93
CA VAL A 475 23.91 -25.38 22.17
C VAL A 475 25.19 -26.17 21.86
N ILE A 476 26.27 -25.50 21.47
CA ILE A 476 27.57 -26.17 21.19
C ILE A 476 28.13 -26.80 22.47
N HIS A 477 28.07 -26.15 23.64
CA HIS A 477 28.50 -26.72 24.91
C HIS A 477 27.63 -27.92 25.32
N PHE A 478 26.34 -27.87 25.11
CA PHE A 478 25.44 -28.98 25.42
C PHE A 478 25.73 -30.20 24.53
N MET A 479 26.00 -29.98 23.25
CA MET A 479 26.36 -31.03 22.29
C MET A 479 27.69 -31.66 22.62
N LEU A 480 28.71 -30.89 23.03
CA LEU A 480 30.02 -31.43 23.44
C LEU A 480 29.90 -32.26 24.72
N VAL A 481 29.07 -31.87 25.67
CA VAL A 481 28.86 -32.63 26.92
C VAL A 481 28.14 -33.96 26.64
N VAL A 482 27.15 -33.96 25.73
CA VAL A 482 26.44 -35.20 25.35
C VAL A 482 27.36 -36.17 24.62
N VAL A 483 28.23 -35.70 23.72
CA VAL A 483 29.24 -36.55 23.04
C VAL A 483 30.24 -37.11 24.04
N TYR A 484 30.66 -36.37 25.07
CA TYR A 484 31.60 -36.81 26.07
C TYR A 484 30.99 -37.83 27.09
N MET A 485 29.69 -37.88 27.23
CA MET A 485 28.98 -38.87 28.06
C MET A 485 28.74 -40.21 27.34
N PHE A 486 28.90 -40.26 26.03
CA PHE A 486 28.68 -41.47 25.22
C PHE A 486 29.97 -42.05 24.59
N LEU A 487 31.14 -41.45 24.82
CA LEU A 487 32.46 -42.00 24.55
C LEU A 487 33.03 -42.67 25.82
#